data_55fc08e28e81e07a857dda11c6fd820d
#
_entry.id   55fc08e28e81e07a857dda11c6fd820d
#
_cell.length_a   1.000
_cell.length_b   1.000
_cell.length_c   1.000
_cell.angle_alpha   90.00
_cell.angle_beta   90.00
_cell.angle_gamma   90.00
#
_symmetry.space_group_name_H-M   'P 1'
#
loop_
_entity.id
_entity.type
_entity.pdbx_description
1 polymer ?
#
loop_
_entity_poly.entity_id
_entity_poly.type
_entity_poly.pdbx_seq_one_letter_code
_entity_poly.pdbx_strand_id
1 'polypeptide(L)'
;MSVQIKPEPGSHAPHAPLTAYYADEQARAGFVREMFDSTAEDYDRMERILALGSGMRYRGQALERAGLKAGMRVVDVGVGTGLVAREAARIAGDASLVAGVDPSPGMLANAKVPLGVALVAGSAEAIPYPDAHFDFLSMGYALRHIGDLSVAFAEFHRVLKPGGRLCLLEITCPESGWGRLLLKLYMKGLVPLLALIVGRKKNTRRLWRYYWDTIEACVPPAHVLATLSAAGFSQVRRHIEVKGMSILAEYQATKPG
;
A
#
# COMPACT_ATOMS: atom_id res chain seq x y z
N MET A 1 -18.24 21.21 5.24
CA MET A 1 -16.93 21.75 4.81
C MET A 1 -15.88 20.91 5.52
N SER A 2 -15.24 19.98 4.81
CA SER A 2 -14.12 19.22 5.37
C SER A 2 -12.89 20.09 5.23
N VAL A 3 -12.34 20.54 6.35
CA VAL A 3 -11.06 21.27 6.40
C VAL A 3 -9.99 20.26 5.98
N GLN A 4 -9.42 20.38 4.79
CA GLN A 4 -8.19 19.71 4.43
C GLN A 4 -7.06 20.33 5.26
N ILE A 5 -6.72 19.70 6.36
CA ILE A 5 -5.50 20.03 7.10
C ILE A 5 -4.34 19.53 6.23
N LYS A 6 -3.61 20.46 5.60
CA LYS A 6 -2.37 20.15 4.90
C LYS A 6 -1.32 19.74 5.92
N PRO A 7 -0.44 18.75 5.60
CA PRO A 7 0.71 18.49 6.45
C PRO A 7 1.54 19.76 6.64
N GLU A 8 2.18 19.86 7.79
CA GLU A 8 3.04 21.02 8.12
C GLU A 8 4.17 21.16 7.09
N PRO A 9 4.63 22.38 6.79
CA PRO A 9 5.79 22.60 5.93
C PRO A 9 7.00 21.84 6.49
N GLY A 10 7.55 20.91 5.69
CA GLY A 10 8.68 20.05 6.09
C GLY A 10 8.28 18.65 6.58
N SER A 11 7.00 18.35 6.78
CA SER A 11 6.53 16.98 7.06
C SER A 11 6.40 16.19 5.76
N HIS A 12 7.03 15.03 5.69
CA HIS A 12 6.90 14.07 4.59
C HIS A 12 5.89 12.95 4.90
N ALA A 13 5.03 13.14 5.91
CA ALA A 13 3.94 12.22 6.21
C ALA A 13 2.92 12.20 5.05
N PRO A 14 2.33 11.03 4.71
CA PRO A 14 1.35 10.89 3.64
C PRO A 14 0.04 11.64 3.89
N HIS A 15 -0.24 12.04 5.13
CA HIS A 15 -1.34 12.91 5.54
C HIS A 15 -1.08 13.48 6.94
N ALA A 16 -1.75 14.58 7.29
CA ALA A 16 -1.73 15.12 8.65
C ALA A 16 -2.32 14.11 9.66
N PRO A 17 -1.95 14.18 10.95
CA PRO A 17 -2.51 13.32 11.99
C PRO A 17 -4.04 13.32 12.00
N LEU A 18 -4.64 12.12 11.99
CA LEU A 18 -6.08 11.94 12.06
C LEU A 18 -6.49 11.84 13.53
N THR A 19 -6.71 12.98 14.19
CA THR A 19 -6.99 13.09 15.63
C THR A 19 -8.25 12.37 16.11
N ALA A 20 -9.12 11.94 15.18
CA ALA A 20 -10.23 11.04 15.49
C ALA A 20 -9.79 9.59 15.81
N TYR A 21 -8.54 9.23 15.53
CA TYR A 21 -8.01 7.87 15.67
C TYR A 21 -6.81 7.79 16.61
N TYR A 22 -5.90 8.75 16.57
CA TYR A 22 -4.67 8.80 17.39
C TYR A 22 -4.32 10.26 17.74
N ALA A 23 -3.64 10.45 18.86
CA ALA A 23 -3.40 11.78 19.42
C ALA A 23 -2.40 12.60 18.58
N ASP A 24 -1.34 11.95 18.11
CA ASP A 24 -0.23 12.57 17.39
C ASP A 24 0.45 11.58 16.44
N GLU A 25 1.47 12.04 15.71
CA GLU A 25 2.21 11.21 14.75
C GLU A 25 2.98 10.06 15.44
N GLN A 26 3.41 10.22 16.69
CA GLN A 26 4.12 9.17 17.42
C GLN A 26 3.18 7.99 17.75
N ALA A 27 1.92 8.29 18.08
CA ALA A 27 0.90 7.27 18.36
C ALA A 27 0.40 6.55 17.11
N ARG A 28 0.63 7.11 15.90
CA ARG A 28 0.14 6.59 14.62
C ARG A 28 0.59 5.15 14.35
N ALA A 29 1.89 4.86 14.43
CA ALA A 29 2.43 3.55 14.10
C ALA A 29 1.83 2.43 14.97
N GLY A 30 1.69 2.69 16.27
CA GLY A 30 1.06 1.78 17.23
C GLY A 30 -0.40 1.52 16.89
N PHE A 31 -1.16 2.60 16.65
CA PHE A 31 -2.57 2.53 16.26
C PHE A 31 -2.79 1.74 14.97
N VAL A 32 -2.00 2.03 13.93
CA VAL A 32 -2.07 1.34 12.63
C VAL A 32 -1.81 -0.15 12.78
N ARG A 33 -0.74 -0.52 13.49
CA ARG A 33 -0.40 -1.92 13.76
C ARG A 33 -1.54 -2.65 14.50
N GLU A 34 -2.06 -2.09 15.60
CA GLU A 34 -3.14 -2.70 16.37
C GLU A 34 -4.41 -2.88 15.54
N MET A 35 -4.74 -1.89 14.69
CA MET A 35 -5.90 -1.96 13.81
C MET A 35 -5.76 -3.10 12.80
N PHE A 36 -4.62 -3.24 12.14
CA PHE A 36 -4.38 -4.30 11.18
C PHE A 36 -4.29 -5.68 11.86
N ASP A 37 -3.63 -5.79 13.02
CA ASP A 37 -3.59 -7.02 13.82
C ASP A 37 -5.00 -7.53 14.14
N SER A 38 -5.87 -6.63 14.61
CA SER A 38 -7.23 -7.00 15.03
C SER A 38 -8.16 -7.38 13.87
N THR A 39 -7.82 -7.03 12.63
CA THR A 39 -8.67 -7.22 11.44
C THR A 39 -8.12 -8.23 10.43
N ALA A 40 -6.90 -8.73 10.64
CA ALA A 40 -6.18 -9.58 9.69
C ALA A 40 -6.96 -10.82 9.24
N GLU A 41 -7.70 -11.50 10.13
CA GLU A 41 -8.50 -12.69 9.80
C GLU A 41 -9.61 -12.44 8.76
N ASP A 42 -10.25 -11.25 8.81
CA ASP A 42 -11.35 -10.90 7.93
C ASP A 42 -10.89 -10.13 6.68
N TYR A 43 -9.62 -9.69 6.65
CA TYR A 43 -9.09 -8.77 5.65
C TYR A 43 -9.27 -9.27 4.22
N ASP A 44 -8.79 -10.48 3.91
CA ASP A 44 -8.89 -11.08 2.57
C ASP A 44 -10.33 -11.27 2.09
N ARG A 45 -11.24 -11.61 3.02
CA ARG A 45 -12.66 -11.78 2.70
C ARG A 45 -13.29 -10.46 2.30
N MET A 46 -13.00 -9.42 3.08
CA MET A 46 -13.51 -8.08 2.82
C MET A 46 -12.94 -7.52 1.52
N GLU A 47 -11.63 -7.64 1.31
CA GLU A 47 -10.98 -7.20 0.06
C GLU A 47 -11.59 -7.88 -1.17
N ARG A 48 -11.80 -9.18 -1.12
CA ARG A 48 -12.40 -9.94 -2.24
C ARG A 48 -13.80 -9.44 -2.60
N ILE A 49 -14.62 -9.12 -1.60
CA ILE A 49 -15.96 -8.60 -1.81
C ILE A 49 -15.91 -7.20 -2.40
N LEU A 50 -15.06 -6.31 -1.85
CA LEU A 50 -14.92 -4.94 -2.32
C LEU A 50 -14.35 -4.85 -3.73
N ALA A 51 -13.37 -5.69 -4.06
CA ALA A 51 -12.78 -5.72 -5.39
C ALA A 51 -13.60 -6.56 -6.40
N LEU A 52 -14.75 -7.13 -5.98
CA LEU A 52 -15.57 -8.02 -6.81
C LEU A 52 -14.72 -9.12 -7.48
N GLY A 53 -13.67 -9.60 -6.79
CA GLY A 53 -12.74 -10.62 -7.30
C GLY A 53 -11.72 -10.12 -8.34
N SER A 54 -11.78 -8.87 -8.80
CA SER A 54 -10.88 -8.34 -9.84
C SER A 54 -9.49 -7.93 -9.30
N GLY A 55 -9.36 -7.79 -7.98
CA GLY A 55 -8.17 -7.24 -7.34
C GLY A 55 -6.87 -7.99 -7.63
N MET A 56 -6.90 -9.32 -7.65
CA MET A 56 -5.72 -10.15 -7.97
C MET A 56 -5.22 -9.92 -9.40
N ARG A 57 -6.14 -9.94 -10.37
CA ARG A 57 -5.80 -9.72 -11.78
C ARG A 57 -5.18 -8.34 -12.01
N TYR A 58 -5.75 -7.30 -11.38
CA TYR A 58 -5.20 -5.94 -11.46
C TYR A 58 -3.78 -5.87 -10.90
N ARG A 59 -3.53 -6.45 -9.71
CA ARG A 59 -2.21 -6.48 -9.08
C ARG A 59 -1.17 -7.12 -9.99
N GLY A 60 -1.46 -8.32 -10.54
CA GLY A 60 -0.55 -8.99 -11.47
C GLY A 60 -0.22 -8.13 -12.68
N GLN A 61 -1.23 -7.56 -13.35
CA GLN A 61 -1.04 -6.68 -14.50
C GLN A 61 -0.24 -5.42 -14.16
N ALA A 62 -0.43 -4.86 -12.99
CA ALA A 62 0.32 -3.67 -12.54
C ALA A 62 1.81 -3.99 -12.32
N LEU A 63 2.12 -5.12 -11.68
CA LEU A 63 3.50 -5.57 -11.50
C LEU A 63 4.20 -5.83 -12.84
N GLU A 64 3.51 -6.48 -13.79
CA GLU A 64 4.02 -6.74 -15.14
C GLU A 64 4.25 -5.43 -15.92
N ARG A 65 3.31 -4.45 -15.84
CA ARG A 65 3.49 -3.09 -16.43
C ARG A 65 4.66 -2.34 -15.84
N ALA A 66 4.90 -2.49 -14.53
CA ALA A 66 6.06 -1.91 -13.85
C ALA A 66 7.38 -2.62 -14.20
N GLY A 67 7.30 -3.78 -14.87
CA GLY A 67 8.43 -4.51 -15.41
C GLY A 67 8.95 -5.65 -14.54
N LEU A 68 8.14 -6.18 -13.64
CA LEU A 68 8.45 -7.44 -12.96
C LEU A 68 8.50 -8.58 -13.98
N LYS A 69 9.53 -9.43 -13.90
CA LYS A 69 9.78 -10.55 -14.79
C LYS A 69 10.21 -11.79 -14.01
N ALA A 70 10.15 -12.95 -14.67
CA ALA A 70 10.67 -14.20 -14.13
C ALA A 70 12.16 -14.06 -13.74
N GLY A 71 12.53 -14.71 -12.65
CA GLY A 71 13.88 -14.73 -12.10
C GLY A 71 14.27 -13.49 -11.28
N MET A 72 13.43 -12.45 -11.19
CA MET A 72 13.72 -11.26 -10.37
C MET A 72 13.52 -11.55 -8.88
N ARG A 73 14.44 -11.04 -8.06
CA ARG A 73 14.26 -10.98 -6.59
C ARG A 73 13.35 -9.82 -6.22
N VAL A 74 12.29 -10.11 -5.46
CA VAL A 74 11.23 -9.16 -5.14
C VAL A 74 11.11 -8.97 -3.63
N VAL A 75 10.91 -7.73 -3.19
CA VAL A 75 10.40 -7.42 -1.85
C VAL A 75 9.02 -6.77 -1.96
N ASP A 76 8.04 -7.27 -1.22
CA ASP A 76 6.72 -6.68 -1.07
C ASP A 76 6.63 -6.03 0.32
N VAL A 77 6.62 -4.70 0.36
CA VAL A 77 6.66 -3.90 1.59
C VAL A 77 5.23 -3.52 2.00
N GLY A 78 4.89 -3.75 3.28
CA GLY A 78 3.50 -3.76 3.73
C GLY A 78 2.76 -4.96 3.13
N VAL A 79 3.38 -6.14 3.21
CA VAL A 79 2.88 -7.36 2.55
C VAL A 79 1.49 -7.77 3.02
N GLY A 80 1.11 -7.40 4.24
CA GLY A 80 -0.18 -7.73 4.83
C GLY A 80 -0.46 -9.23 4.78
N THR A 81 -1.61 -9.60 4.24
CA THR A 81 -2.02 -11.01 4.05
C THR A 81 -1.42 -11.65 2.78
N GLY A 82 -0.52 -10.95 2.07
CA GLY A 82 0.26 -11.50 0.96
C GLY A 82 -0.40 -11.41 -0.42
N LEU A 83 -1.39 -10.52 -0.61
CA LEU A 83 -2.13 -10.42 -1.88
C LEU A 83 -1.24 -10.01 -3.07
N VAL A 84 -0.30 -9.09 -2.86
CA VAL A 84 0.66 -8.66 -3.90
C VAL A 84 1.80 -9.67 -4.02
N ALA A 85 2.34 -10.14 -2.89
CA ALA A 85 3.41 -11.15 -2.87
C ALA A 85 3.05 -12.44 -3.62
N ARG A 86 1.77 -12.88 -3.57
CA ARG A 86 1.29 -14.03 -4.36
C ARG A 86 1.44 -13.82 -5.86
N GLU A 87 1.06 -12.65 -6.35
CA GLU A 87 1.20 -12.31 -7.77
C GLU A 87 2.67 -12.11 -8.13
N ALA A 88 3.47 -11.51 -7.25
CA ALA A 88 4.90 -11.39 -7.45
C ALA A 88 5.58 -12.77 -7.58
N ALA A 89 5.24 -13.72 -6.71
CA ALA A 89 5.77 -15.10 -6.77
C ALA A 89 5.35 -15.81 -8.06
N ARG A 90 4.09 -15.65 -8.50
CA ARG A 90 3.61 -16.20 -9.76
C ARG A 90 4.40 -15.66 -10.95
N ILE A 91 4.68 -14.35 -11.00
CA ILE A 91 5.39 -13.71 -12.12
C ILE A 91 6.89 -14.02 -12.05
N ALA A 92 7.49 -13.99 -10.86
CA ALA A 92 8.90 -14.35 -10.67
C ALA A 92 9.20 -15.81 -11.02
N GLY A 93 8.19 -16.68 -10.94
CA GLY A 93 8.28 -18.10 -11.26
C GLY A 93 8.91 -18.96 -10.15
N ASP A 94 9.42 -18.35 -9.10
CA ASP A 94 10.01 -19.01 -7.93
C ASP A 94 9.65 -18.20 -6.66
N ALA A 95 8.94 -18.85 -5.75
CA ALA A 95 8.51 -18.24 -4.50
C ALA A 95 9.68 -17.87 -3.57
N SER A 96 10.82 -18.55 -3.66
CA SER A 96 12.02 -18.29 -2.87
C SER A 96 12.71 -16.96 -3.25
N LEU A 97 12.36 -16.39 -4.40
CA LEU A 97 12.82 -15.08 -4.84
C LEU A 97 12.01 -13.93 -4.21
N VAL A 98 10.92 -14.22 -3.51
CA VAL A 98 10.01 -13.21 -2.97
C VAL A 98 10.11 -13.12 -1.45
N ALA A 99 10.28 -11.90 -0.96
CA ALA A 99 10.21 -11.58 0.46
C ALA A 99 9.04 -10.63 0.73
N GLY A 100 8.36 -10.81 1.86
CA GLY A 100 7.33 -9.91 2.36
C GLY A 100 7.74 -9.28 3.68
N VAL A 101 7.61 -7.96 3.81
CA VAL A 101 7.92 -7.21 5.03
C VAL A 101 6.66 -6.52 5.53
N ASP A 102 6.32 -6.69 6.82
CA ASP A 102 5.17 -6.02 7.44
C ASP A 102 5.43 -5.76 8.94
N PRO A 103 5.01 -4.60 9.47
CA PRO A 103 5.14 -4.30 10.90
C PRO A 103 4.09 -5.00 11.77
N SER A 104 3.05 -5.61 11.18
CA SER A 104 1.93 -6.26 11.89
C SER A 104 2.15 -7.77 12.01
N PRO A 105 2.42 -8.29 13.23
CA PRO A 105 2.50 -9.74 13.46
C PRO A 105 1.22 -10.48 13.08
N GLY A 106 0.06 -9.85 13.32
CA GLY A 106 -1.24 -10.42 12.97
C GLY A 106 -1.41 -10.58 11.45
N MET A 107 -0.96 -9.61 10.65
CA MET A 107 -0.96 -9.73 9.19
C MET A 107 -0.03 -10.84 8.72
N LEU A 108 1.20 -10.91 9.22
CA LEU A 108 2.17 -11.95 8.87
C LEU A 108 1.66 -13.35 9.23
N ALA A 109 1.04 -13.51 10.40
CA ALA A 109 0.46 -14.79 10.85
C ALA A 109 -0.73 -15.24 9.99
N ASN A 110 -1.44 -14.31 9.37
CA ASN A 110 -2.58 -14.58 8.48
C ASN A 110 -2.22 -14.51 6.98
N ALA A 111 -0.93 -14.33 6.64
CA ALA A 111 -0.49 -14.25 5.28
C ALA A 111 -0.64 -15.59 4.57
N LYS A 112 -1.27 -15.57 3.39
CA LYS A 112 -1.52 -16.74 2.54
C LYS A 112 -0.63 -16.65 1.30
N VAL A 113 0.64 -16.88 1.47
CA VAL A 113 1.63 -16.84 0.39
C VAL A 113 2.07 -18.26 0.01
N PRO A 114 2.61 -18.50 -1.20
CA PRO A 114 3.21 -19.77 -1.58
C PRO A 114 4.36 -20.17 -0.64
N LEU A 115 4.52 -21.46 -0.44
CA LEU A 115 5.66 -22.00 0.31
C LEU A 115 6.97 -21.55 -0.37
N GLY A 116 7.90 -21.02 0.42
CA GLY A 116 9.17 -20.46 -0.07
C GLY A 116 9.23 -18.93 0.02
N VAL A 117 8.10 -18.23 0.04
CA VAL A 117 8.10 -16.77 0.30
C VAL A 117 8.57 -16.51 1.73
N ALA A 118 9.61 -15.69 1.87
CA ALA A 118 10.11 -15.27 3.18
C ALA A 118 9.23 -14.15 3.76
N LEU A 119 8.68 -14.33 4.97
CA LEU A 119 7.92 -13.30 5.68
C LEU A 119 8.73 -12.79 6.87
N VAL A 120 8.97 -11.47 6.93
CA VAL A 120 9.84 -10.86 7.93
C VAL A 120 9.15 -9.63 8.55
N ALA A 121 9.27 -9.50 9.88
CA ALA A 121 8.82 -8.31 10.59
C ALA A 121 9.73 -7.11 10.27
N GLY A 122 9.14 -5.98 9.89
CA GLY A 122 9.85 -4.74 9.56
C GLY A 122 8.90 -3.66 9.05
N SER A 123 9.37 -2.44 8.89
CA SER A 123 8.58 -1.32 8.37
C SER A 123 9.12 -0.84 7.02
N ALA A 124 8.35 0.04 6.37
CA ALA A 124 8.77 0.70 5.12
C ALA A 124 10.01 1.59 5.32
N GLU A 125 10.15 2.15 6.53
CA GLU A 125 11.25 3.03 6.93
C GLU A 125 12.50 2.27 7.44
N ALA A 126 12.39 0.95 7.65
CA ALA A 126 13.47 0.10 8.13
C ALA A 126 13.27 -1.34 7.60
N ILE A 127 13.68 -1.57 6.35
CA ILE A 127 13.58 -2.87 5.69
C ILE A 127 14.76 -3.76 6.13
N PRO A 128 14.51 -4.95 6.74
CA PRO A 128 15.57 -5.78 7.33
C PRO A 128 16.34 -6.59 6.27
N TYR A 129 16.79 -5.92 5.23
CA TYR A 129 17.57 -6.48 4.13
C TYR A 129 18.77 -5.58 3.79
N PRO A 130 19.86 -6.13 3.25
CA PRO A 130 21.02 -5.35 2.87
C PRO A 130 20.76 -4.44 1.67
N ASP A 131 21.70 -3.52 1.42
CA ASP A 131 21.70 -2.65 0.26
C ASP A 131 21.75 -3.44 -1.05
N ALA A 132 21.14 -2.92 -2.10
CA ALA A 132 21.20 -3.46 -3.45
C ALA A 132 20.90 -4.98 -3.53
N HIS A 133 19.85 -5.42 -2.81
CA HIS A 133 19.50 -6.84 -2.70
C HIS A 133 18.42 -7.27 -3.70
N PHE A 134 17.45 -6.39 -4.00
CA PHE A 134 16.27 -6.72 -4.79
C PHE A 134 16.31 -6.10 -6.18
N ASP A 135 15.76 -6.83 -7.17
CA ASP A 135 15.56 -6.35 -8.53
C ASP A 135 14.24 -5.57 -8.66
N PHE A 136 13.26 -5.88 -7.79
CA PHE A 136 11.94 -5.27 -7.81
C PHE A 136 11.40 -5.06 -6.38
N LEU A 137 10.74 -3.91 -6.17
CA LEU A 137 10.02 -3.61 -4.93
C LEU A 137 8.56 -3.32 -5.25
N SER A 138 7.66 -3.97 -4.54
CA SER A 138 6.22 -3.69 -4.57
C SER A 138 5.71 -3.21 -3.22
N MET A 139 4.62 -2.44 -3.25
CA MET A 139 3.81 -2.11 -2.09
C MET A 139 2.35 -2.00 -2.54
N GLY A 140 1.44 -2.68 -1.85
CA GLY A 140 0.03 -2.67 -2.18
C GLY A 140 -0.84 -1.96 -1.15
N TYR A 141 -1.32 -0.75 -1.45
CA TYR A 141 -2.29 0.01 -0.66
C TYR A 141 -1.84 0.37 0.76
N ALA A 142 -0.53 0.39 1.01
CA ALA A 142 0.06 0.68 2.32
C ALA A 142 0.71 2.08 2.40
N LEU A 143 0.86 2.80 1.29
CA LEU A 143 1.52 4.11 1.23
C LEU A 143 0.93 5.12 2.24
N ARG A 144 -0.40 5.12 2.41
CA ARG A 144 -1.11 6.01 3.35
C ARG A 144 -0.80 5.74 4.82
N HIS A 145 -0.17 4.60 5.12
CA HIS A 145 0.09 4.13 6.48
C HIS A 145 1.56 4.30 6.88
N ILE A 146 2.42 4.73 5.96
CA ILE A 146 3.83 5.08 6.20
C ILE A 146 3.89 6.31 7.13
N GLY A 147 4.87 6.36 8.03
CA GLY A 147 5.08 7.51 8.90
C GLY A 147 5.74 8.67 8.16
N ASP A 148 6.82 8.41 7.42
CA ASP A 148 7.56 9.39 6.63
C ASP A 148 7.90 8.83 5.24
N LEU A 149 7.36 9.46 4.19
CA LEU A 149 7.58 9.04 2.80
C LEU A 149 9.03 9.23 2.36
N SER A 150 9.74 10.24 2.85
CA SER A 150 11.12 10.50 2.46
C SER A 150 12.06 9.43 3.01
N VAL A 151 11.85 9.03 4.26
CA VAL A 151 12.61 7.95 4.91
C VAL A 151 12.32 6.62 4.22
N ALA A 152 11.04 6.31 3.99
CA ALA A 152 10.64 5.07 3.32
C ALA A 152 11.18 4.98 1.89
N PHE A 153 11.10 6.06 1.10
CA PHE A 153 11.58 6.04 -0.28
C PHE A 153 13.12 6.00 -0.36
N ALA A 154 13.83 6.59 0.60
CA ALA A 154 15.29 6.41 0.72
C ALA A 154 15.63 4.93 1.02
N GLU A 155 14.85 4.28 1.88
CA GLU A 155 15.01 2.87 2.23
C GLU A 155 14.67 1.95 1.05
N PHE A 156 13.62 2.27 0.27
CA PHE A 156 13.31 1.56 -0.98
C PHE A 156 14.44 1.68 -2.00
N HIS A 157 15.02 2.90 -2.12
CA HIS A 157 16.16 3.12 -2.97
C HIS A 157 17.39 2.35 -2.49
N ARG A 158 17.64 2.27 -1.18
CA ARG A 158 18.76 1.54 -0.58
C ARG A 158 18.72 0.05 -0.94
N VAL A 159 17.57 -0.62 -0.70
CA VAL A 159 17.45 -2.07 -0.88
C VAL A 159 17.35 -2.52 -2.33
N LEU A 160 16.97 -1.62 -3.24
CA LEU A 160 16.95 -1.92 -4.68
C LEU A 160 18.36 -1.90 -5.27
N LYS A 161 18.63 -2.84 -6.18
CA LYS A 161 19.84 -2.84 -7.03
C LYS A 161 19.83 -1.64 -7.98
N PRO A 162 21.00 -1.18 -8.47
CA PRO A 162 21.06 -0.34 -9.67
C PRO A 162 20.24 -0.95 -10.81
N GLY A 163 19.40 -0.14 -11.46
CA GLY A 163 18.43 -0.60 -12.46
C GLY A 163 17.17 -1.26 -11.89
N GLY A 164 17.08 -1.43 -10.56
CA GLY A 164 15.93 -2.01 -9.87
C GLY A 164 14.67 -1.14 -10.00
N ARG A 165 13.51 -1.75 -9.95
CA ARG A 165 12.21 -1.12 -10.25
C ARG A 165 11.29 -1.10 -9.05
N LEU A 166 10.47 -0.06 -8.98
CA LEU A 166 9.47 0.18 -7.93
C LEU A 166 8.06 0.18 -8.52
N CYS A 167 7.11 -0.45 -7.82
CA CYS A 167 5.68 -0.37 -8.11
C CYS A 167 4.87 -0.20 -6.82
N LEU A 168 4.31 0.99 -6.59
CA LEU A 168 3.40 1.25 -5.47
C LEU A 168 1.97 1.32 -5.99
N LEU A 169 1.11 0.44 -5.50
CA LEU A 169 -0.32 0.44 -5.80
C LEU A 169 -1.06 1.25 -4.75
N GLU A 170 -1.95 2.15 -5.17
CA GLU A 170 -2.70 2.97 -4.23
C GLU A 170 -4.11 3.29 -4.74
N ILE A 171 -5.03 3.46 -3.78
CA ILE A 171 -6.37 3.99 -4.05
C ILE A 171 -6.30 5.51 -3.94
N THR A 172 -6.65 6.20 -5.01
CA THR A 172 -6.63 7.65 -5.06
C THR A 172 -8.03 8.24 -5.18
N CYS A 173 -8.26 9.40 -4.59
CA CYS A 173 -9.50 10.14 -4.79
C CYS A 173 -9.63 10.53 -6.26
N PRO A 174 -10.80 10.32 -6.89
CA PRO A 174 -11.10 10.88 -8.20
C PRO A 174 -10.98 12.40 -8.21
N GLU A 175 -10.48 12.95 -9.31
CA GLU A 175 -10.35 14.41 -9.48
C GLU A 175 -11.73 15.07 -9.66
N SER A 176 -12.68 14.36 -10.27
CA SER A 176 -14.05 14.85 -10.46
C SER A 176 -14.85 14.86 -9.16
N GLY A 177 -15.62 15.92 -8.93
CA GLY A 177 -16.49 16.04 -7.74
C GLY A 177 -17.50 14.92 -7.62
N TRP A 178 -18.09 14.48 -8.74
CA TRP A 178 -19.02 13.35 -8.79
C TRP A 178 -18.35 12.01 -8.49
N GLY A 179 -17.17 11.76 -9.04
CA GLY A 179 -16.38 10.56 -8.72
C GLY A 179 -16.03 10.48 -7.24
N ARG A 180 -15.66 11.61 -6.65
CA ARG A 180 -15.36 11.70 -5.20
C ARG A 180 -16.62 11.43 -4.37
N LEU A 181 -17.78 11.99 -4.75
CA LEU A 181 -19.05 11.74 -4.05
C LEU A 181 -19.44 10.26 -4.14
N LEU A 182 -19.34 9.65 -5.32
CA LEU A 182 -19.64 8.23 -5.51
C LEU A 182 -18.73 7.33 -4.69
N LEU A 183 -17.41 7.60 -4.70
CA LEU A 183 -16.45 6.85 -3.89
C LEU A 183 -16.75 7.01 -2.39
N LYS A 184 -17.09 8.22 -1.95
CA LYS A 184 -17.48 8.50 -0.56
C LYS A 184 -18.73 7.72 -0.13
N LEU A 185 -19.78 7.72 -0.97
CA LEU A 185 -21.01 6.95 -0.72
C LEU A 185 -20.72 5.45 -0.69
N TYR A 186 -19.87 4.96 -1.59
CA TYR A 186 -19.41 3.58 -1.60
C TYR A 186 -18.68 3.23 -0.30
N MET A 187 -17.64 3.99 0.07
CA MET A 187 -16.76 3.70 1.20
C MET A 187 -17.40 3.95 2.57
N LYS A 188 -18.23 4.99 2.73
CA LYS A 188 -18.91 5.32 4.00
C LYS A 188 -20.30 4.71 4.13
N GLY A 189 -20.92 4.30 3.03
CA GLY A 189 -22.26 3.72 3.00
C GLY A 189 -22.26 2.22 2.74
N LEU A 190 -21.98 1.82 1.51
CA LEU A 190 -22.11 0.43 1.07
C LEU A 190 -21.10 -0.50 1.77
N VAL A 191 -19.84 -0.09 1.87
CA VAL A 191 -18.77 -0.90 2.46
C VAL A 191 -19.02 -1.23 3.94
N PRO A 192 -19.35 -0.27 4.83
CA PRO A 192 -19.71 -0.56 6.21
C PRO A 192 -20.96 -1.43 6.35
N LEU A 193 -21.94 -1.29 5.44
CA LEU A 193 -23.13 -2.14 5.40
C LEU A 193 -22.76 -3.60 5.07
N LEU A 194 -21.97 -3.79 4.03
CA LEU A 194 -21.44 -5.13 3.68
C LEU A 194 -20.57 -5.71 4.81
N ALA A 195 -19.79 -4.87 5.48
CA ALA A 195 -18.97 -5.28 6.62
C ALA A 195 -19.82 -5.79 7.82
N LEU A 196 -21.05 -5.29 8.00
CA LEU A 196 -21.97 -5.80 9.01
C LEU A 196 -22.46 -7.22 8.72
N ILE A 197 -22.62 -7.53 7.42
CA ILE A 197 -23.14 -8.83 6.96
C ILE A 197 -22.03 -9.88 6.94
N VAL A 198 -20.81 -9.48 6.58
CA VAL A 198 -19.70 -10.38 6.26
C VAL A 198 -18.62 -10.38 7.34
N GLY A 199 -18.42 -9.25 8.02
CA GLY A 199 -17.39 -9.10 9.06
C GLY A 199 -17.84 -9.72 10.37
N ARG A 200 -16.97 -10.58 10.94
CA ARG A 200 -17.22 -11.22 12.25
C ARG A 200 -16.79 -10.35 13.44
N LYS A 201 -15.98 -9.30 13.21
CA LYS A 201 -15.39 -8.47 14.28
C LYS A 201 -15.89 -7.01 14.23
N LYS A 202 -16.14 -6.42 15.41
CA LYS A 202 -16.57 -5.01 15.57
C LYS A 202 -15.57 -4.00 14.96
N ASN A 203 -14.27 -4.34 14.92
CA ASN A 203 -13.20 -3.47 14.43
C ASN A 203 -13.21 -3.29 12.91
N THR A 204 -13.84 -4.19 12.15
CA THR A 204 -13.91 -4.11 10.68
C THR A 204 -14.58 -2.81 10.20
N ARG A 205 -15.65 -2.36 10.88
CA ARG A 205 -16.29 -1.06 10.55
C ARG A 205 -15.36 0.12 10.79
N ARG A 206 -14.58 0.10 11.90
CA ARG A 206 -13.62 1.16 12.23
C ARG A 206 -12.51 1.23 11.18
N LEU A 207 -11.99 0.07 10.74
CA LEU A 207 -11.01 -0.04 9.67
C LEU A 207 -11.48 0.66 8.39
N TRP A 208 -12.71 0.37 7.90
CA TRP A 208 -13.19 0.94 6.64
C TRP A 208 -13.44 2.45 6.72
N ARG A 209 -13.85 2.96 7.89
CA ARG A 209 -13.94 4.39 8.12
C ARG A 209 -12.56 5.03 8.08
N TYR A 210 -11.59 4.43 8.75
CA TYR A 210 -10.19 4.85 8.71
C TYR A 210 -9.62 4.83 7.29
N TYR A 211 -9.91 3.78 6.50
CA TYR A 211 -9.50 3.71 5.09
C TYR A 211 -10.00 4.90 4.28
N TRP A 212 -11.28 5.23 4.38
CA TRP A 212 -11.80 6.39 3.68
C TRP A 212 -11.11 7.68 4.13
N ASP A 213 -11.00 7.88 5.43
CA ASP A 213 -10.45 9.13 5.98
C ASP A 213 -8.97 9.30 5.59
N THR A 214 -8.18 8.22 5.49
CA THR A 214 -6.80 8.24 4.97
C THR A 214 -6.74 8.47 3.46
N ILE A 215 -7.68 7.93 2.66
CA ILE A 215 -7.75 8.19 1.22
C ILE A 215 -8.06 9.67 0.96
N GLU A 216 -9.04 10.23 1.71
CA GLU A 216 -9.44 11.64 1.56
C GLU A 216 -8.34 12.61 2.00
N ALA A 217 -7.57 12.26 3.04
CA ALA A 217 -6.52 13.07 3.62
C ALA A 217 -5.15 12.92 2.94
N CYS A 218 -4.96 11.90 2.08
CA CYS A 218 -3.67 11.60 1.47
C CYS A 218 -3.12 12.78 0.66
N VAL A 219 -1.81 12.96 0.73
CA VAL A 219 -1.10 13.97 -0.08
C VAL A 219 -1.40 13.82 -1.57
N PRO A 220 -1.38 14.93 -2.35
CA PRO A 220 -1.61 14.87 -3.78
C PRO A 220 -0.60 13.95 -4.48
N PRO A 221 -0.99 13.28 -5.58
CA PRO A 221 -0.09 12.44 -6.37
C PRO A 221 1.22 13.13 -6.78
N ALA A 222 1.18 14.41 -7.07
CA ALA A 222 2.37 15.20 -7.41
C ALA A 222 3.41 15.22 -6.28
N HIS A 223 2.96 15.22 -5.01
CA HIS A 223 3.86 15.14 -3.87
C HIS A 223 4.57 13.79 -3.79
N VAL A 224 3.84 12.68 -4.00
CA VAL A 224 4.44 11.33 -4.04
C VAL A 224 5.50 11.23 -5.14
N LEU A 225 5.20 11.73 -6.35
CA LEU A 225 6.14 11.73 -7.47
C LEU A 225 7.39 12.58 -7.18
N ALA A 226 7.20 13.77 -6.59
CA ALA A 226 8.31 14.65 -6.22
C ALA A 226 9.21 14.02 -5.13
N THR A 227 8.61 13.38 -4.12
CA THR A 227 9.36 12.71 -3.05
C THR A 227 10.13 11.50 -3.57
N LEU A 228 9.55 10.70 -4.50
CA LEU A 228 10.28 9.63 -5.18
C LEU A 228 11.49 10.17 -5.97
N SER A 229 11.31 11.27 -6.71
CA SER A 229 12.41 11.90 -7.46
C SER A 229 13.49 12.43 -6.50
N ALA A 230 13.10 13.04 -5.38
CA ALA A 230 14.03 13.54 -4.38
C ALA A 230 14.82 12.41 -3.67
N ALA A 231 14.23 11.22 -3.56
CA ALA A 231 14.91 10.02 -3.05
C ALA A 231 15.88 9.39 -4.06
N GLY A 232 16.09 9.98 -5.22
CA GLY A 232 17.05 9.53 -6.23
C GLY A 232 16.49 8.61 -7.32
N PHE A 233 15.19 8.37 -7.35
CA PHE A 233 14.57 7.58 -8.41
C PHE A 233 14.48 8.35 -9.72
N SER A 234 14.65 7.64 -10.83
CA SER A 234 14.43 8.10 -12.20
C SER A 234 13.17 7.47 -12.80
N GLN A 235 12.75 7.96 -13.97
CA GLN A 235 11.57 7.46 -14.69
C GLN A 235 10.30 7.43 -13.83
N VAL A 236 10.20 8.35 -12.88
CA VAL A 236 9.07 8.44 -11.94
C VAL A 236 7.80 8.80 -12.70
N ARG A 237 6.79 7.95 -12.62
CA ARG A 237 5.52 8.15 -13.32
C ARG A 237 4.35 7.57 -12.53
N ARG A 238 3.15 8.09 -12.80
CA ARG A 238 1.88 7.58 -12.30
C ARG A 238 1.07 7.00 -13.46
N HIS A 239 0.58 5.78 -13.29
CA HIS A 239 -0.42 5.19 -14.17
C HIS A 239 -1.75 5.08 -13.42
N ILE A 240 -2.86 5.39 -14.09
CA ILE A 240 -4.21 5.26 -13.54
C ILE A 240 -4.94 4.20 -14.35
N GLU A 241 -5.50 3.19 -13.69
CA GLU A 241 -6.38 2.23 -14.36
C GLU A 241 -7.70 2.92 -14.71
N VAL A 242 -7.96 3.06 -16.01
CA VAL A 242 -9.13 3.82 -16.53
C VAL A 242 -10.42 3.00 -16.46
N LYS A 243 -10.35 1.70 -16.21
CA LYS A 243 -11.52 0.84 -16.07
C LYS A 243 -12.24 1.10 -14.74
N GLY A 244 -13.50 1.43 -14.80
CA GLY A 244 -14.31 1.72 -13.62
C GLY A 244 -14.21 3.18 -13.16
N MET A 245 -14.08 3.41 -11.85
CA MET A 245 -14.08 4.75 -11.26
C MET A 245 -12.71 5.46 -11.34
N SER A 246 -11.71 4.89 -12.03
CA SER A 246 -10.34 5.46 -12.12
C SER A 246 -9.71 5.78 -10.75
N ILE A 247 -9.94 4.90 -9.78
CA ILE A 247 -9.48 5.07 -8.39
C ILE A 247 -8.19 4.31 -8.09
N LEU A 248 -7.78 3.38 -8.97
CA LEU A 248 -6.57 2.58 -8.80
C LEU A 248 -5.40 3.27 -9.52
N ALA A 249 -4.38 3.60 -8.78
CA ALA A 249 -3.16 4.23 -9.29
C ALA A 249 -1.94 3.38 -8.99
N GLU A 250 -0.97 3.45 -9.89
CA GLU A 250 0.34 2.84 -9.78
C GLU A 250 1.39 3.96 -9.85
N TYR A 251 2.24 4.05 -8.84
CA TYR A 251 3.46 4.85 -8.90
C TYR A 251 4.61 3.93 -9.28
N GLN A 252 5.29 4.24 -10.34
CA GLN A 252 6.38 3.45 -10.90
C GLN A 252 7.64 4.30 -10.97
N ALA A 253 8.80 3.71 -10.65
CA ALA A 253 10.08 4.37 -10.71
C ALA A 253 11.21 3.35 -10.92
N THR A 254 12.41 3.85 -11.28
CA THR A 254 13.59 3.03 -11.47
C THR A 254 14.75 3.64 -10.68
N LYS A 255 15.50 2.82 -9.94
CA LYS A 255 16.78 3.25 -9.38
C LYS A 255 17.80 3.38 -10.52
N PRO A 256 18.47 4.52 -10.69
CA PRO A 256 19.54 4.67 -11.70
C PRO A 256 20.61 3.58 -11.57
N GLY A 257 21.24 3.25 -12.73
CA GLY A 257 22.36 2.32 -12.77
C GLY A 257 23.68 2.96 -12.35
#